data_6195895fd1b96f39522b2582073a7d6e
#
_entry.id   6195895fd1b96f39522b2582073a7d6e
#
_cell.length_a   1.000
_cell.length_b   1.000
_cell.length_c   1.000
_cell.angle_alpha   90.00
_cell.angle_beta   90.00
_cell.angle_gamma   90.00
#
_symmetry.space_group_name_H-M   'P 1'
#
loop_
_entity.id
_entity.type
_entity.pdbx_description
1 polymer ?
#
loop_
_entity_poly.entity_id
_entity_poly.type
_entity_poly.pdbx_seq_one_letter_code
_entity_poly.pdbx_strand_id
1 'polypeptide(L)'
;MSVDADSEYWTSLKWPAAPNLDDYCVFESYCTGRVLLLGSTKLLLPLVDEAWDINPLYDDAKIKARDWFNLNEHWDTIIVDGALSYGKEFTHQLLHIVLKNCNRFISRTFLNPNWPTKYAVYFPRAEELTPQPLEHSINEVYTFYIWNK
;
A
#
# COMPACT_ATOMS: atom_id res chain seq x y z
N MET A 1 20.14 5.02 3.79
CA MET A 1 19.02 5.88 3.35
C MET A 1 17.70 5.17 3.65
N SER A 2 16.76 5.86 4.25
CA SER A 2 15.44 5.29 4.55
C SER A 2 14.57 5.23 3.29
N VAL A 3 13.55 4.37 3.33
CA VAL A 3 12.59 4.19 2.23
C VAL A 3 11.96 5.51 1.82
N ASP A 4 11.50 6.30 2.77
CA ASP A 4 10.76 7.55 2.54
C ASP A 4 11.65 8.72 2.12
N ALA A 5 12.97 8.60 2.22
CA ALA A 5 13.89 9.67 1.84
C ALA A 5 14.39 9.55 0.40
N ASP A 6 14.08 8.46 -0.31
CA ASP A 6 14.58 8.21 -1.66
C ASP A 6 13.58 8.64 -2.75
N SER A 7 13.23 9.93 -2.76
CA SER A 7 12.21 10.47 -3.64
C SER A 7 12.57 10.32 -5.13
N GLU A 8 13.84 10.45 -5.49
CA GLU A 8 14.29 10.27 -6.88
C GLU A 8 14.01 8.85 -7.37
N TYR A 9 14.29 7.85 -6.53
CA TYR A 9 13.98 6.46 -6.84
C TYR A 9 12.48 6.25 -7.02
N TRP A 10 11.65 6.74 -6.09
CA TRP A 10 10.20 6.53 -6.14
C TRP A 10 9.56 7.19 -7.36
N THR A 11 10.04 8.36 -7.78
CA THR A 11 9.51 9.03 -8.97
C THR A 11 9.94 8.38 -10.27
N SER A 12 11.02 7.60 -10.27
CA SER A 12 11.54 6.92 -11.47
C SER A 12 10.93 5.54 -11.70
N LEU A 13 10.12 5.03 -10.78
CA LEU A 13 9.58 3.68 -10.87
C LEU A 13 8.66 3.52 -12.08
N LYS A 14 8.79 2.34 -12.72
CA LYS A 14 7.94 1.89 -13.82
C LYS A 14 7.27 0.58 -13.45
N TRP A 15 6.19 0.24 -14.17
CA TRP A 15 5.55 -1.06 -14.01
C TRP A 15 6.59 -2.20 -14.17
N PRO A 16 6.56 -3.27 -13.35
CA PRO A 16 5.53 -3.60 -12.35
C PRO A 16 5.73 -2.97 -10.99
N ALA A 17 6.83 -2.28 -10.74
CA ALA A 17 7.06 -1.62 -9.45
C ALA A 17 6.04 -0.50 -9.21
N ALA A 18 5.81 0.36 -10.21
CA ALA A 18 4.72 1.32 -10.18
C ALA A 18 3.43 0.66 -10.70
N PRO A 19 2.25 1.00 -10.16
CA PRO A 19 0.99 0.43 -10.63
C PRO A 19 0.61 0.97 -12.01
N ASN A 20 -0.20 0.20 -12.73
CA ASN A 20 -0.79 0.60 -14.01
C ASN A 20 -2.31 0.80 -13.89
N LEU A 21 -2.99 1.07 -15.02
CA LEU A 21 -4.43 1.30 -15.04
C LEU A 21 -5.23 0.05 -14.64
N ASP A 22 -4.74 -1.16 -14.93
CA ASP A 22 -5.42 -2.39 -14.50
C ASP A 22 -5.36 -2.51 -12.98
N ASP A 23 -4.23 -2.16 -12.37
CA ASP A 23 -4.08 -2.12 -10.91
C ASP A 23 -5.00 -1.07 -10.29
N TYR A 24 -5.11 0.10 -10.91
CA TYR A 24 -6.06 1.13 -10.50
C TYR A 24 -7.50 0.58 -10.46
N CYS A 25 -7.91 -0.14 -11.48
CA CYS A 25 -9.26 -0.73 -11.55
C CYS A 25 -9.50 -1.75 -10.43
N VAL A 26 -8.49 -2.53 -10.06
CA VAL A 26 -8.61 -3.46 -8.92
C VAL A 26 -8.79 -2.69 -7.61
N PHE A 27 -7.95 -1.69 -7.35
CA PHE A 27 -8.10 -0.85 -6.16
C PHE A 27 -9.49 -0.20 -6.12
N GLU A 28 -9.91 0.40 -7.23
CA GLU A 28 -11.22 1.07 -7.34
C GLU A 28 -12.37 0.12 -6.98
N SER A 29 -12.32 -1.12 -7.45
CA SER A 29 -13.39 -2.10 -7.23
C SER A 29 -13.59 -2.45 -5.76
N TYR A 30 -12.57 -2.26 -4.91
CA TYR A 30 -12.63 -2.56 -3.48
C TYR A 30 -12.79 -1.32 -2.61
N CYS A 31 -12.63 -0.11 -3.15
CA CYS A 31 -12.77 1.12 -2.38
C CYS A 31 -14.23 1.43 -2.08
N THR A 32 -14.53 1.67 -0.82
CA THR A 32 -15.86 2.09 -0.35
C THR A 32 -15.70 3.16 0.72
N GLY A 33 -16.65 4.11 0.75
CA GLY A 33 -16.70 5.11 1.80
C GLY A 33 -15.50 6.06 1.79
N ARG A 34 -15.06 6.44 2.98
CA ARG A 34 -13.90 7.32 3.18
C ARG A 34 -12.61 6.52 3.03
N VAL A 35 -11.76 6.91 2.09
CA VAL A 35 -10.58 6.14 1.67
C VAL A 35 -9.29 6.88 2.02
N LEU A 36 -8.36 6.18 2.66
CA LEU A 36 -7.01 6.64 2.97
C LEU A 36 -5.99 5.85 2.16
N LEU A 37 -5.06 6.56 1.50
CA LEU A 37 -3.87 5.97 0.91
C LEU A 37 -2.69 6.14 1.87
N LEU A 38 -2.01 5.04 2.19
CA LEU A 38 -0.73 5.10 2.87
C LEU A 38 0.38 5.15 1.81
N GLY A 39 0.83 6.37 1.52
CA GLY A 39 1.76 6.69 0.46
C GLY A 39 1.27 7.86 -0.37
N SER A 40 2.00 8.19 -1.43
CA SER A 40 1.66 9.30 -2.32
C SER A 40 1.69 8.90 -3.79
N THR A 41 1.37 7.65 -4.10
CA THR A 41 1.31 7.13 -5.47
C THR A 41 0.29 7.92 -6.29
N LYS A 42 0.79 8.67 -7.27
CA LYS A 42 0.00 9.65 -8.03
C LYS A 42 -1.22 9.02 -8.72
N LEU A 43 -1.03 7.85 -9.32
CA LEU A 43 -2.11 7.14 -10.02
C LEU A 43 -3.31 6.85 -9.11
N LEU A 44 -3.07 6.64 -7.81
CA LEU A 44 -4.12 6.24 -6.86
C LEU A 44 -4.80 7.42 -6.17
N LEU A 45 -4.28 8.65 -6.30
CA LEU A 45 -4.87 9.82 -5.65
C LEU A 45 -6.33 10.06 -6.01
N PRO A 46 -6.80 9.85 -7.26
CA PRO A 46 -8.21 10.03 -7.57
C PRO A 46 -9.17 9.13 -6.79
N LEU A 47 -8.67 8.00 -6.24
CA LEU A 47 -9.48 7.04 -5.49
C LEU A 47 -9.66 7.43 -4.02
N VAL A 48 -8.84 8.35 -3.49
CA VAL A 48 -8.72 8.56 -2.06
C VAL A 48 -9.21 9.94 -1.64
N ASP A 49 -9.60 10.05 -0.38
CA ASP A 49 -9.96 11.32 0.25
C ASP A 49 -8.73 11.98 0.86
N GLU A 50 -7.79 11.19 1.32
CA GLU A 50 -6.55 11.66 1.92
C GLU A 50 -5.43 10.64 1.69
N ALA A 51 -4.19 11.14 1.59
CA ALA A 51 -2.99 10.30 1.46
C ALA A 51 -1.95 10.75 2.49
N TRP A 52 -1.29 9.78 3.12
CA TRP A 52 -0.26 10.05 4.13
C TRP A 52 1.11 9.59 3.64
N ASP A 53 2.03 10.53 3.57
CA ASP A 53 3.42 10.26 3.23
C ASP A 53 4.30 11.18 4.06
N ILE A 54 5.21 10.61 4.85
CA ILE A 54 6.07 11.39 5.73
C ILE A 54 7.05 12.26 4.93
N ASN A 55 7.32 11.89 3.68
CA ASN A 55 8.16 12.65 2.77
C ASN A 55 7.50 12.70 1.38
N PRO A 56 6.47 13.56 1.21
CA PRO A 56 5.71 13.61 -0.06
C PRO A 56 6.60 13.90 -1.27
N LEU A 57 6.34 13.19 -2.36
CA LEU A 57 7.10 13.34 -3.60
C LEU A 57 6.72 14.60 -4.38
N TYR A 58 5.55 15.14 -4.10
CA TYR A 58 5.01 16.32 -4.77
C TYR A 58 3.89 16.92 -3.93
N ASP A 59 3.48 18.15 -4.25
CA ASP A 59 2.39 18.83 -3.57
C ASP A 59 1.04 18.42 -4.14
N ASP A 60 0.12 18.09 -3.26
CA ASP A 60 -1.28 17.82 -3.58
C ASP A 60 -2.12 18.10 -2.33
N ALA A 61 -3.32 18.65 -2.52
CA ALA A 61 -4.18 19.01 -1.39
C ALA A 61 -4.58 17.81 -0.53
N LYS A 62 -4.61 16.60 -1.10
CA LYS A 62 -4.94 15.36 -0.40
C LYS A 62 -3.80 14.79 0.42
N ILE A 63 -2.54 15.18 0.13
CA ILE A 63 -1.37 14.58 0.76
C ILE A 63 -1.02 15.31 2.04
N LYS A 64 -0.93 14.54 3.15
CA LYS A 64 -0.51 15.03 4.46
C LYS A 64 0.85 14.39 4.81
N ALA A 65 1.77 15.20 5.32
CA ALA A 65 3.06 14.71 5.81
C ALA A 65 2.88 14.07 7.19
N ARG A 66 2.42 12.82 7.22
CA ARG A 66 2.12 12.08 8.44
C ARG A 66 2.76 10.71 8.42
N ASP A 67 3.22 10.26 9.59
CA ASP A 67 3.70 8.91 9.81
C ASP A 67 2.50 7.93 9.86
N TRP A 68 2.57 6.84 9.10
CA TRP A 68 1.52 5.82 9.05
C TRP A 68 1.24 5.21 10.43
N PHE A 69 2.28 5.09 11.27
CA PHE A 69 2.14 4.50 12.61
C PHE A 69 1.46 5.43 13.62
N ASN A 70 1.18 6.67 13.24
CA ASN A 70 0.35 7.60 14.02
C ASN A 70 -1.14 7.48 13.71
N LEU A 71 -1.53 6.50 12.89
CA LEU A 71 -2.92 6.26 12.54
C LEU A 71 -3.73 5.91 13.79
N ASN A 72 -4.75 6.72 14.09
CA ASN A 72 -5.59 6.57 15.28
C ASN A 72 -7.06 6.96 15.04
N GLU A 73 -7.47 7.12 13.79
CA GLU A 73 -8.85 7.42 13.40
C GLU A 73 -9.36 6.38 12.42
N HIS A 74 -10.68 6.19 12.39
CA HIS A 74 -11.31 5.18 11.55
C HIS A 74 -11.51 5.65 10.12
N TRP A 75 -11.21 4.76 9.16
CA TRP A 75 -11.44 4.92 7.73
C TRP A 75 -12.27 3.73 7.22
N ASP A 76 -13.10 3.95 6.22
CA ASP A 76 -13.86 2.83 5.62
C ASP A 76 -12.91 1.91 4.86
N THR A 77 -12.00 2.47 4.07
CA THR A 77 -11.01 1.72 3.31
C THR A 77 -9.64 2.36 3.48
N ILE A 78 -8.62 1.52 3.68
CA ILE A 78 -7.22 1.95 3.63
C ILE A 78 -6.53 1.15 2.54
N ILE A 79 -5.74 1.82 1.69
CA ILE A 79 -5.00 1.17 0.62
C ILE A 79 -3.51 1.47 0.73
N VAL A 80 -2.69 0.50 0.30
CA VAL A 80 -1.24 0.65 0.23
C VAL A 80 -0.73 -0.06 -1.02
N ASP A 81 0.32 0.49 -1.61
CA ASP A 81 0.94 -0.07 -2.80
C ASP A 81 2.39 -0.47 -2.52
N GLY A 82 2.63 -1.76 -2.39
CA GLY A 82 3.97 -2.33 -2.26
C GLY A 82 4.59 -2.30 -0.87
N ALA A 83 3.98 -1.62 0.11
CA ALA A 83 4.61 -1.42 1.42
C ALA A 83 4.75 -2.70 2.26
N LEU A 84 3.93 -3.72 2.02
CA LEU A 84 4.06 -5.00 2.73
C LEU A 84 5.32 -5.76 2.35
N SER A 85 6.06 -5.28 1.38
CA SER A 85 7.36 -5.85 1.00
C SER A 85 8.56 -5.16 1.65
N TYR A 86 8.34 -4.14 2.48
CA TYR A 86 9.45 -3.40 3.10
C TYR A 86 10.15 -4.18 4.23
N GLY A 87 9.51 -5.20 4.80
CA GLY A 87 10.09 -6.02 5.84
C GLY A 87 9.03 -6.76 6.63
N LYS A 88 9.42 -7.88 7.24
CA LYS A 88 8.48 -8.74 7.99
C LYS A 88 7.94 -8.03 9.22
N GLU A 89 8.82 -7.48 10.04
CA GLU A 89 8.42 -6.77 11.26
C GLU A 89 7.58 -5.53 10.95
N PHE A 90 8.02 -4.74 9.98
CA PHE A 90 7.29 -3.58 9.49
C PHE A 90 5.86 -3.97 9.08
N THR A 91 5.71 -5.04 8.30
CA THR A 91 4.41 -5.51 7.81
C THR A 91 3.49 -5.91 8.95
N HIS A 92 3.99 -6.67 9.93
CA HIS A 92 3.17 -7.09 11.07
C HIS A 92 2.74 -5.91 11.94
N GLN A 93 3.61 -4.94 12.17
CA GLN A 93 3.28 -3.72 12.91
C GLN A 93 2.26 -2.88 12.16
N LEU A 94 2.43 -2.72 10.84
CA LEU A 94 1.49 -1.96 10.01
C LEU A 94 0.11 -2.60 9.99
N LEU A 95 0.03 -3.92 9.79
CA LEU A 95 -1.24 -4.64 9.82
C LEU A 95 -1.97 -4.46 11.16
N HIS A 96 -1.24 -4.53 12.27
CA HIS A 96 -1.82 -4.33 13.59
C HIS A 96 -2.51 -2.97 13.71
N ILE A 97 -1.87 -1.90 13.27
CA ILE A 97 -2.42 -0.56 13.41
C ILE A 97 -3.50 -0.24 12.38
N VAL A 98 -3.32 -0.71 11.15
CA VAL A 98 -4.27 -0.47 10.06
C VAL A 98 -5.58 -1.20 10.30
N LEU A 99 -5.52 -2.48 10.66
CA LEU A 99 -6.72 -3.31 10.75
C LEU A 99 -7.66 -2.91 11.89
N LYS A 100 -7.17 -2.26 12.93
CA LYS A 100 -8.06 -1.71 13.98
C LYS A 100 -8.65 -0.35 13.62
N ASN A 101 -8.24 0.25 12.51
CA ASN A 101 -8.65 1.59 12.09
C ASN A 101 -9.36 1.62 10.72
N CYS A 102 -9.82 0.47 10.23
CA CYS A 102 -10.55 0.42 8.97
C CYS A 102 -11.53 -0.74 8.93
N ASN A 103 -12.47 -0.69 7.97
CA ASN A 103 -13.35 -1.81 7.65
C ASN A 103 -12.76 -2.71 6.57
N ARG A 104 -11.93 -2.13 5.69
CA ARG A 104 -11.26 -2.86 4.60
C ARG A 104 -9.86 -2.31 4.39
N PHE A 105 -8.89 -3.23 4.28
CA PHE A 105 -7.53 -2.89 3.90
C PHE A 105 -7.15 -3.64 2.63
N ILE A 106 -6.54 -2.94 1.67
CA ILE A 106 -6.14 -3.50 0.38
C ILE A 106 -4.67 -3.18 0.15
N SER A 107 -3.90 -4.21 -0.19
CA SER A 107 -2.48 -4.06 -0.51
C SER A 107 -2.14 -4.77 -1.81
N ARG A 108 -1.52 -4.05 -2.74
CA ARG A 108 -0.79 -4.70 -3.84
C ARG A 108 0.55 -5.15 -3.27
N THR A 109 0.83 -6.45 -3.32
CA THR A 109 1.97 -7.05 -2.62
C THR A 109 2.81 -7.88 -3.59
N PHE A 110 4.12 -7.66 -3.60
CA PHE A 110 5.03 -8.41 -4.47
C PHE A 110 5.22 -9.84 -3.97
N LEU A 111 5.20 -10.79 -4.92
CA LEU A 111 5.29 -12.22 -4.62
C LEU A 111 6.69 -12.78 -4.79
N ASN A 112 7.57 -12.07 -5.49
CA ASN A 112 8.78 -12.69 -5.97
C ASN A 112 9.89 -11.65 -6.11
N PRO A 113 11.13 -12.00 -5.67
CA PRO A 113 12.27 -11.09 -5.68
C PRO A 113 12.82 -10.79 -7.08
N ASN A 114 12.37 -11.48 -8.13
CA ASN A 114 12.82 -11.22 -9.50
C ASN A 114 12.31 -9.89 -10.05
N TRP A 115 11.29 -9.33 -9.41
CA TRP A 115 10.71 -8.04 -9.79
C TRP A 115 10.72 -7.07 -8.61
N PRO A 116 11.80 -7.03 -7.83
CA PRO A 116 11.79 -6.20 -6.63
C PRO A 116 11.86 -4.74 -6.99
N THR A 117 11.27 -3.93 -6.13
CA THR A 117 11.75 -2.58 -5.95
C THR A 117 13.03 -2.66 -5.12
N LYS A 118 13.84 -1.61 -5.14
CA LYS A 118 15.06 -1.51 -4.33
C LYS A 118 14.83 -1.84 -2.85
N TYR A 119 13.62 -1.56 -2.33
CA TYR A 119 13.27 -1.72 -0.93
C TYR A 119 12.41 -2.96 -0.65
N ALA A 120 12.06 -3.75 -1.67
CA ALA A 120 11.29 -4.97 -1.47
C ALA A 120 12.22 -6.07 -0.99
N VAL A 121 12.08 -6.45 0.28
CA VAL A 121 12.92 -7.45 0.95
C VAL A 121 12.09 -8.56 1.61
N TYR A 122 10.77 -8.46 1.55
CA TYR A 122 9.84 -9.40 2.15
C TYR A 122 8.72 -9.69 1.14
N PHE A 123 8.40 -10.97 0.94
CA PHE A 123 7.44 -11.41 -0.06
C PHE A 123 6.44 -12.38 0.59
N PRO A 124 5.52 -11.85 1.42
CA PRO A 124 4.65 -12.70 2.23
C PRO A 124 3.58 -13.38 1.38
N ARG A 125 3.35 -14.66 1.66
CA ARG A 125 2.18 -15.38 1.17
C ARG A 125 1.00 -15.11 2.09
N ALA A 126 -0.23 -15.29 1.57
CA ALA A 126 -1.43 -15.02 2.35
C ALA A 126 -1.47 -15.79 3.66
N GLU A 127 -1.07 -17.07 3.65
CA GLU A 127 -1.06 -17.94 4.82
C GLU A 127 -0.02 -17.55 5.88
N GLU A 128 0.95 -16.72 5.53
CA GLU A 128 1.96 -16.24 6.47
C GLU A 128 1.50 -14.98 7.23
N LEU A 129 0.38 -14.39 6.83
CA LEU A 129 -0.13 -13.15 7.41
C LEU A 129 -1.27 -13.43 8.39
N THR A 130 -1.29 -12.71 9.51
CA THR A 130 -2.31 -12.84 10.53
C THR A 130 -2.98 -11.49 10.79
N PRO A 131 -4.30 -11.36 10.59
CA PRO A 131 -5.20 -12.39 10.04
C PRO A 131 -4.92 -12.64 8.56
N GLN A 132 -5.31 -13.83 8.07
CA GLN A 132 -5.08 -14.18 6.68
C GLN A 132 -6.00 -13.36 5.76
N PRO A 133 -5.45 -12.71 4.71
CA PRO A 133 -6.26 -11.95 3.77
C PRO A 133 -6.92 -12.84 2.73
N LEU A 134 -7.94 -12.29 2.05
CA LEU A 134 -8.37 -12.79 0.76
C LEU A 134 -7.32 -12.41 -0.29
N GLU A 135 -7.20 -13.21 -1.32
CA GLU A 135 -6.23 -12.98 -2.38
C GLU A 135 -6.93 -12.80 -3.73
N HIS A 136 -6.62 -11.68 -4.40
CA HIS A 136 -7.02 -11.42 -5.77
C HIS A 136 -5.75 -11.49 -6.62
N SER A 137 -5.52 -12.64 -7.25
CA SER A 137 -4.32 -12.92 -8.04
C SER A 137 -4.35 -12.18 -9.36
N ILE A 138 -3.24 -11.53 -9.72
CA ILE A 138 -3.09 -10.80 -10.97
C ILE A 138 -2.11 -11.53 -11.90
N ASN A 139 -0.90 -11.83 -11.39
CA ASN A 139 0.17 -12.44 -12.16
C ASN A 139 1.19 -13.09 -11.23
N GLU A 140 2.36 -13.47 -11.75
CA GLU A 140 3.42 -14.10 -10.95
C GLU A 140 4.27 -13.10 -10.17
N VAL A 141 4.11 -11.81 -10.43
CA VAL A 141 4.93 -10.73 -9.85
C VAL A 141 4.32 -10.21 -8.56
N TYR A 142 3.02 -9.96 -8.58
CA TYR A 142 2.30 -9.41 -7.43
C TYR A 142 0.85 -9.89 -7.38
N THR A 143 0.25 -9.74 -6.20
CA THR A 143 -1.16 -10.02 -5.94
C THR A 143 -1.76 -8.91 -5.08
N PHE A 144 -3.08 -8.85 -5.03
CA PHE A 144 -3.79 -7.99 -4.09
C PHE A 144 -4.24 -8.81 -2.90
N TYR A 145 -3.89 -8.36 -1.71
CA TYR A 145 -4.40 -8.90 -0.46
C TYR A 145 -5.47 -7.99 0.09
N ILE A 146 -6.60 -8.57 0.48
CA ILE A 146 -7.77 -7.84 0.96
C ILE A 146 -8.18 -8.39 2.33
N TRP A 147 -8.26 -7.49 3.31
CA TRP A 147 -8.79 -7.79 4.65
C TRP A 147 -10.12 -7.07 4.79
N ASN A 148 -11.17 -7.83 5.09
CA ASN A 148 -12.50 -7.30 5.37
C ASN A 148 -12.86 -7.56 6.83
N LYS A 149 -13.49 -6.59 7.46
CA LYS A 149 -14.15 -6.79 8.75
C LYS A 149 -15.59 -7.21 8.57
#